data_475cc3a04b96a51964de2f0b7cd85f1f
#
_entry.id   475cc3a04b96a51964de2f0b7cd85f1f
#
_cell.length_a   1.000
_cell.length_b   1.000
_cell.length_c   1.000
_cell.angle_alpha   90.00
_cell.angle_beta   90.00
_cell.angle_gamma   90.00
#
_symmetry.space_group_name_H-M   'P 1'
#
loop_
_entity.id
_entity.type
_entity.pdbx_description
1 polymer ?
#
loop_
_entity_poly.entity_id
_entity_poly.type
_entity_poly.pdbx_seq_one_letter_code
_entity_poly.pdbx_strand_id
1 'polypeptide(L)'
;MPQRIGFVGIGIMGQRMGRNLLKAGFPVMAFDVNAAAMQVASGLGASLAPDLPTLARQADVVLLSLPGPAQVLAVTEGPQGLLAHMRRGSYFCDASTVDPGTSRRVYEAAKAAGARAIDCPVSGGPTGADAGTLTIMVGGEAADLEAVRPVLQAIGKKIVYCGPPGAGQGAKLVNQALVAVHTVAAFEALLVGRKLGLDLDTMVSILRSSSGGDWMLENHLRIKALRATSSPASLSICCSRI
;
A
#
# COMPACT_ATOMS: atom_id res chain seq x y z
N MET A 1 7.57 23.19 -11.69
CA MET A 1 6.21 22.92 -11.20
C MET A 1 6.20 21.55 -10.54
N PRO A 2 5.41 21.29 -9.50
CA PRO A 2 5.31 19.96 -8.92
C PRO A 2 4.76 18.96 -9.93
N GLN A 3 5.21 17.70 -9.84
CA GLN A 3 4.72 16.62 -10.70
C GLN A 3 3.22 16.39 -10.48
N ARG A 4 2.47 16.17 -11.54
CA ARG A 4 1.04 15.84 -11.50
C ARG A 4 0.88 14.35 -11.23
N ILE A 5 0.16 14.00 -10.19
CA ILE A 5 -0.02 12.63 -9.75
C ILE A 5 -1.36 12.09 -10.23
N GLY A 6 -1.34 11.00 -10.98
CA GLY A 6 -2.52 10.17 -11.23
C GLY A 6 -2.58 9.08 -10.18
N PHE A 7 -3.58 9.09 -9.29
CA PHE A 7 -3.70 8.11 -8.22
C PHE A 7 -4.85 7.15 -8.50
N VAL A 8 -4.55 5.85 -8.57
CA VAL A 8 -5.55 4.80 -8.85
C VAL A 8 -5.65 3.87 -7.65
N GLY A 9 -6.89 3.67 -7.19
CA GLY A 9 -7.19 2.88 -5.99
C GLY A 9 -7.26 3.75 -4.73
N ILE A 10 -8.46 4.27 -4.44
CA ILE A 10 -8.75 5.18 -3.30
C ILE A 10 -9.38 4.39 -2.13
N GLY A 11 -8.88 3.20 -1.90
CA GLY A 11 -9.25 2.37 -0.75
C GLY A 11 -8.64 2.88 0.57
N ILE A 12 -8.61 2.00 1.58
CA ILE A 12 -8.13 2.35 2.94
C ILE A 12 -6.74 2.97 2.93
N MET A 13 -5.81 2.46 2.14
CA MET A 13 -4.45 3.00 2.03
C MET A 13 -4.40 4.21 1.09
N GLY A 14 -5.03 4.09 -0.10
CA GLY A 14 -4.95 5.08 -1.14
C GLY A 14 -5.48 6.46 -0.74
N GLN A 15 -6.62 6.54 -0.05
CA GLN A 15 -7.15 7.82 0.44
C GLN A 15 -6.20 8.54 1.41
N ARG A 16 -5.44 7.79 2.23
CA ARG A 16 -4.49 8.34 3.19
C ARG A 16 -3.23 8.83 2.51
N MET A 17 -2.69 8.04 1.59
CA MET A 17 -1.54 8.42 0.77
C MET A 17 -1.88 9.62 -0.13
N GLY A 18 -3.05 9.61 -0.79
CA GLY A 18 -3.53 10.71 -1.62
C GLY A 18 -3.66 12.02 -0.83
N ARG A 19 -4.18 11.95 0.39
CA ARG A 19 -4.26 13.11 1.29
C ARG A 19 -2.88 13.69 1.61
N ASN A 20 -1.88 12.84 1.85
CA ASN A 20 -0.53 13.29 2.14
C ASN A 20 0.15 13.90 0.91
N LEU A 21 -0.08 13.37 -0.27
CA LEU A 21 0.37 13.98 -1.53
C LEU A 21 -0.22 15.38 -1.73
N LEU A 22 -1.53 15.54 -1.52
CA LEU A 22 -2.19 16.85 -1.57
C LEU A 22 -1.63 17.83 -0.54
N LYS A 23 -1.41 17.39 0.71
CA LYS A 23 -0.78 18.21 1.76
C LYS A 23 0.64 18.62 1.43
N ALA A 24 1.37 17.79 0.69
CA ALA A 24 2.72 18.10 0.21
C ALA A 24 2.73 19.03 -1.03
N GLY A 25 1.55 19.44 -1.52
CA GLY A 25 1.40 20.39 -2.62
C GLY A 25 1.42 19.74 -4.02
N PHE A 26 1.33 18.41 -4.13
CA PHE A 26 1.20 17.74 -5.42
C PHE A 26 -0.24 17.86 -5.95
N PRO A 27 -0.45 18.27 -7.20
CA PRO A 27 -1.74 18.13 -7.85
C PRO A 27 -2.08 16.63 -8.03
N VAL A 28 -3.19 16.17 -7.46
CA VAL A 28 -3.64 14.78 -7.53
C VAL A 28 -4.91 14.67 -8.34
N MET A 29 -4.90 13.80 -9.35
CA MET A 29 -6.07 13.33 -10.07
C MET A 29 -6.34 11.88 -9.66
N ALA A 30 -7.52 11.60 -9.12
CA ALA A 30 -7.88 10.30 -8.55
C ALA A 30 -8.81 9.51 -9.48
N PHE A 31 -8.66 8.18 -9.46
CA PHE A 31 -9.59 7.24 -10.09
C PHE A 31 -9.80 6.01 -9.21
N ASP A 32 -11.04 5.62 -9.05
CA ASP A 32 -11.46 4.35 -8.44
C ASP A 32 -12.75 3.88 -9.12
N VAL A 33 -12.96 2.58 -9.18
CA VAL A 33 -14.22 2.01 -9.68
C VAL A 33 -15.39 2.20 -8.70
N ASN A 34 -15.09 2.50 -7.45
CA ASN A 34 -16.07 2.73 -6.39
C ASN A 34 -16.41 4.22 -6.30
N ALA A 35 -17.67 4.57 -6.61
CA ALA A 35 -18.15 5.94 -6.56
C ALA A 35 -18.01 6.60 -5.19
N ALA A 36 -18.17 5.85 -4.09
CA ALA A 36 -17.97 6.39 -2.74
C ALA A 36 -16.50 6.75 -2.48
N ALA A 37 -15.55 5.96 -2.99
CA ALA A 37 -14.12 6.28 -2.92
C ALA A 37 -13.78 7.54 -3.72
N MET A 38 -14.40 7.74 -4.88
CA MET A 38 -14.26 8.95 -5.70
C MET A 38 -14.78 10.19 -4.96
N GLN A 39 -15.92 10.08 -4.27
CA GLN A 39 -16.43 11.18 -3.43
C GLN A 39 -15.46 11.55 -2.31
N VAL A 40 -14.86 10.55 -1.65
CA VAL A 40 -13.82 10.79 -0.63
C VAL A 40 -12.63 11.52 -1.24
N ALA A 41 -12.14 11.11 -2.40
CA ALA A 41 -11.02 11.77 -3.09
C ALA A 41 -11.33 13.24 -3.42
N SER A 42 -12.53 13.52 -3.93
CA SER A 42 -13.00 14.88 -4.20
C SER A 42 -13.04 15.73 -2.92
N GLY A 43 -13.59 15.18 -1.85
CA GLY A 43 -13.63 15.85 -0.53
C GLY A 43 -12.26 16.15 0.07
N LEU A 44 -11.22 15.40 -0.33
CA LEU A 44 -9.83 15.66 0.04
C LEU A 44 -9.16 16.73 -0.83
N GLY A 45 -9.79 17.18 -1.92
CA GLY A 45 -9.27 18.19 -2.85
C GLY A 45 -8.59 17.60 -4.09
N ALA A 46 -8.71 16.29 -4.35
CA ALA A 46 -8.26 15.71 -5.61
C ALA A 46 -9.24 16.04 -6.75
N SER A 47 -8.71 16.25 -7.96
CA SER A 47 -9.53 16.23 -9.17
C SER A 47 -9.91 14.77 -9.49
N LEU A 48 -11.03 14.56 -10.17
CA LEU A 48 -11.50 13.22 -10.53
C LEU A 48 -11.26 12.94 -12.01
N ALA A 49 -10.64 11.81 -12.31
CA ALA A 49 -10.52 11.32 -13.67
C ALA A 49 -11.82 10.61 -14.09
N PRO A 50 -12.36 10.87 -15.29
CA PRO A 50 -13.50 10.13 -15.80
C PRO A 50 -13.16 8.68 -16.18
N ASP A 51 -11.90 8.43 -16.56
CA ASP A 51 -11.37 7.13 -16.99
C ASP A 51 -9.85 7.04 -16.80
N LEU A 52 -9.32 5.82 -16.91
CA LEU A 52 -7.87 5.54 -16.82
C LEU A 52 -7.07 6.20 -17.95
N PRO A 53 -7.53 6.19 -19.22
CA PRO A 53 -6.86 6.87 -20.32
C PRO A 53 -6.64 8.36 -20.07
N THR A 54 -7.63 9.05 -19.53
CA THR A 54 -7.53 10.49 -19.23
C THR A 54 -6.54 10.76 -18.11
N LEU A 55 -6.60 9.94 -17.03
CA LEU A 55 -5.63 10.01 -15.94
C LEU A 55 -4.21 9.81 -16.46
N ALA A 56 -3.97 8.76 -17.25
CA ALA A 56 -2.65 8.40 -17.75
C ALA A 56 -2.05 9.50 -18.65
N ARG A 57 -2.85 10.12 -19.52
CA ARG A 57 -2.41 11.23 -20.38
C ARG A 57 -2.02 12.48 -19.61
N GLN A 58 -2.62 12.74 -18.45
CA GLN A 58 -2.41 13.97 -17.70
C GLN A 58 -1.35 13.84 -16.61
N ALA A 59 -1.10 12.63 -16.11
CA ALA A 59 -0.16 12.39 -15.01
C ALA A 59 1.31 12.43 -15.47
N ASP A 60 2.18 12.99 -14.64
CA ASP A 60 3.62 12.85 -14.74
C ASP A 60 4.09 11.58 -14.01
N VAL A 61 3.40 11.25 -12.92
CA VAL A 61 3.58 10.03 -12.12
C VAL A 61 2.22 9.38 -11.89
N VAL A 62 2.07 8.12 -12.27
CA VAL A 62 0.90 7.29 -11.91
C VAL A 62 1.26 6.45 -10.70
N LEU A 63 0.48 6.55 -9.64
CA LEU A 63 0.64 5.77 -8.40
C LEU A 63 -0.56 4.85 -8.22
N LEU A 64 -0.30 3.55 -8.01
CA LEU A 64 -1.33 2.54 -7.74
C LEU A 64 -1.37 2.12 -6.27
N SER A 65 -2.57 1.83 -5.77
CA SER A 65 -2.78 1.18 -4.47
C SER A 65 -4.00 0.26 -4.55
N LEU A 66 -3.81 -0.94 -5.08
CA LEU A 66 -4.85 -1.89 -5.46
C LEU A 66 -4.78 -3.19 -4.63
N PRO A 67 -5.87 -3.97 -4.56
CA PRO A 67 -5.97 -5.15 -3.71
C PRO A 67 -5.02 -6.30 -4.07
N GLY A 68 -4.62 -6.42 -5.34
CA GLY A 68 -3.78 -7.53 -5.77
C GLY A 68 -3.50 -7.61 -7.27
N PRO A 69 -2.84 -8.69 -7.72
CA PRO A 69 -2.34 -8.85 -9.09
C PRO A 69 -3.40 -8.67 -10.17
N ALA A 70 -4.58 -9.28 -9.99
CA ALA A 70 -5.66 -9.21 -10.98
C ALA A 70 -6.10 -7.77 -11.26
N GLN A 71 -6.25 -6.96 -10.21
CA GLN A 71 -6.64 -5.56 -10.32
C GLN A 71 -5.52 -4.72 -10.93
N VAL A 72 -4.26 -4.97 -10.56
CA VAL A 72 -3.11 -4.28 -11.16
C VAL A 72 -3.06 -4.55 -12.66
N LEU A 73 -3.15 -5.80 -13.10
CA LEU A 73 -3.16 -6.14 -14.53
C LEU A 73 -4.36 -5.54 -15.27
N ALA A 74 -5.56 -5.58 -14.66
CA ALA A 74 -6.78 -5.03 -15.27
C ALA A 74 -6.71 -3.52 -15.53
N VAL A 75 -6.02 -2.74 -14.67
CA VAL A 75 -5.88 -1.30 -14.87
C VAL A 75 -4.67 -0.91 -15.70
N THR A 76 -3.66 -1.78 -15.81
CA THR A 76 -2.43 -1.46 -16.54
C THR A 76 -2.48 -1.88 -17.99
N GLU A 77 -3.07 -3.03 -18.29
CA GLU A 77 -3.02 -3.67 -19.62
C GLU A 77 -4.28 -3.40 -20.45
N GLY A 78 -4.20 -3.74 -21.72
CA GLY A 78 -5.30 -3.59 -22.68
C GLY A 78 -5.46 -2.19 -23.25
N PRO A 79 -6.39 -2.02 -24.21
CA PRO A 79 -6.54 -0.77 -24.97
C PRO A 79 -7.09 0.40 -24.11
N GLN A 80 -7.72 0.12 -22.99
CA GLN A 80 -8.19 1.12 -22.03
C GLN A 80 -7.32 1.17 -20.76
N GLY A 81 -6.23 0.39 -20.72
CA GLY A 81 -5.30 0.36 -19.60
C GLY A 81 -4.38 1.59 -19.56
N LEU A 82 -3.82 1.84 -18.39
CA LEU A 82 -2.96 2.99 -18.14
C LEU A 82 -1.76 3.04 -19.11
N LEU A 83 -1.09 1.90 -19.31
CA LEU A 83 0.17 1.84 -20.06
C LEU A 83 -0.01 2.23 -21.53
N ALA A 84 -1.16 1.95 -22.15
CA ALA A 84 -1.46 2.33 -23.53
C ALA A 84 -1.58 3.86 -23.72
N HIS A 85 -1.80 4.60 -22.64
CA HIS A 85 -2.08 6.03 -22.68
C HIS A 85 -1.08 6.89 -21.88
N MET A 86 -0.15 6.28 -21.19
CA MET A 86 0.91 7.00 -20.48
C MET A 86 1.82 7.75 -21.44
N ARG A 87 2.26 8.92 -21.03
CA ARG A 87 3.19 9.72 -21.82
C ARG A 87 4.57 9.10 -21.77
N ARG A 88 5.31 9.16 -22.89
CA ARG A 88 6.71 8.73 -22.91
C ARG A 88 7.51 9.47 -21.83
N GLY A 89 8.29 8.74 -21.07
CA GLY A 89 9.10 9.26 -19.97
C GLY A 89 8.34 9.56 -18.68
N SER A 90 7.01 9.36 -18.61
CA SER A 90 6.27 9.42 -17.35
C SER A 90 6.56 8.19 -16.49
N TYR A 91 6.25 8.29 -15.20
CA TYR A 91 6.58 7.25 -14.21
C TYR A 91 5.34 6.49 -13.77
N PHE A 92 5.48 5.18 -13.67
CA PHE A 92 4.51 4.27 -13.10
C PHE A 92 5.06 3.71 -11.78
N CYS A 93 4.33 3.89 -10.69
CA CYS A 93 4.72 3.49 -9.34
C CYS A 93 3.63 2.57 -8.76
N ASP A 94 3.93 1.29 -8.56
CA ASP A 94 2.98 0.35 -7.98
C ASP A 94 3.24 0.16 -6.48
N ALA A 95 2.41 0.80 -5.65
CA ALA A 95 2.43 0.61 -4.21
C ALA A 95 1.51 -0.53 -3.73
N SER A 96 0.88 -1.26 -4.63
CA SER A 96 0.10 -2.46 -4.32
C SER A 96 1.03 -3.59 -3.84
N THR A 97 0.46 -4.61 -3.20
CA THR A 97 1.22 -5.83 -2.88
C THR A 97 0.85 -6.91 -3.88
N VAL A 98 1.81 -7.27 -4.73
CA VAL A 98 1.67 -8.29 -5.78
C VAL A 98 2.87 -9.24 -5.75
N ASP A 99 2.82 -10.32 -6.51
CA ASP A 99 3.99 -11.18 -6.69
C ASP A 99 5.06 -10.52 -7.60
N PRO A 100 6.35 -10.86 -7.42
CA PRO A 100 7.43 -10.28 -8.23
C PRO A 100 7.32 -10.56 -9.74
N GLY A 101 6.61 -11.63 -10.14
CA GLY A 101 6.37 -11.97 -11.54
C GLY A 101 5.43 -10.96 -12.19
N THR A 102 4.30 -10.67 -11.53
CA THR A 102 3.36 -9.60 -11.94
C THR A 102 4.06 -8.25 -12.04
N SER A 103 4.87 -7.89 -11.04
CA SER A 103 5.62 -6.63 -11.05
C SER A 103 6.57 -6.52 -12.24
N ARG A 104 7.35 -7.57 -12.53
CA ARG A 104 8.24 -7.60 -13.70
C ARG A 104 7.47 -7.52 -15.03
N ARG A 105 6.34 -8.19 -15.14
CA ARG A 105 5.47 -8.12 -16.32
C ARG A 105 5.01 -6.68 -16.59
N VAL A 106 4.54 -5.99 -15.56
CA VAL A 106 4.11 -4.58 -15.65
C VAL A 106 5.30 -3.67 -15.99
N TYR A 107 6.47 -3.91 -15.40
CA TYR A 107 7.70 -3.17 -15.73
C TYR A 107 8.04 -3.27 -17.21
N GLU A 108 8.08 -4.48 -17.78
CA GLU A 108 8.39 -4.68 -19.20
C GLU A 108 7.34 -4.06 -20.11
N ALA A 109 6.07 -4.15 -19.76
CA ALA A 109 4.98 -3.52 -20.51
C ALA A 109 5.09 -1.98 -20.47
N ALA A 110 5.40 -1.39 -19.32
CA ALA A 110 5.62 0.05 -19.17
C ALA A 110 6.82 0.51 -20.04
N LYS A 111 7.92 -0.22 -19.99
CA LYS A 111 9.11 0.04 -20.79
C LYS A 111 8.82 -0.02 -22.28
N ALA A 112 8.06 -1.02 -22.74
CA ALA A 112 7.64 -1.14 -24.14
C ALA A 112 6.76 0.05 -24.58
N ALA A 113 5.92 0.57 -23.69
CA ALA A 113 5.10 1.78 -23.90
C ALA A 113 5.93 3.08 -23.84
N GLY A 114 7.21 3.01 -23.48
CA GLY A 114 8.09 4.17 -23.33
C GLY A 114 7.92 4.91 -22.00
N ALA A 115 7.21 4.34 -21.06
CA ALA A 115 7.12 4.81 -19.67
C ALA A 115 8.23 4.20 -18.81
N ARG A 116 8.46 4.76 -17.63
CA ARG A 116 9.35 4.23 -16.61
C ARG A 116 8.55 3.61 -15.49
N ALA A 117 9.03 2.53 -14.88
CA ALA A 117 8.26 1.85 -13.85
C ALA A 117 9.13 1.45 -12.65
N ILE A 118 8.54 1.54 -11.47
CA ILE A 118 9.08 0.97 -10.23
C ILE A 118 7.97 0.24 -9.47
N ASP A 119 8.31 -0.82 -8.79
CA ASP A 119 7.50 -1.40 -7.73
C ASP A 119 7.89 -0.75 -6.39
N CYS A 120 6.92 -0.30 -5.65
CA CYS A 120 7.15 0.45 -4.41
C CYS A 120 6.14 0.08 -3.30
N PRO A 121 5.94 -1.22 -3.00
CA PRO A 121 5.03 -1.65 -1.96
C PRO A 121 5.39 -1.03 -0.61
N VAL A 122 4.34 -0.86 0.22
CA VAL A 122 4.44 -0.11 1.47
C VAL A 122 4.20 -1.00 2.70
N SER A 123 4.76 -0.59 3.83
CA SER A 123 4.54 -1.19 5.15
C SER A 123 4.35 -0.09 6.21
N GLY A 124 3.51 -0.37 7.22
CA GLY A 124 3.15 0.57 8.30
C GLY A 124 1.64 0.71 8.52
N GLY A 125 0.84 0.03 7.68
CA GLY A 125 -0.62 -0.01 7.81
C GLY A 125 -1.31 1.36 7.69
N PRO A 126 -2.60 1.43 8.00
CA PRO A 126 -3.37 2.67 7.93
C PRO A 126 -2.79 3.80 8.80
N THR A 127 -2.28 3.47 9.98
CA THR A 127 -1.67 4.46 10.90
C THR A 127 -0.43 5.10 10.29
N GLY A 128 0.46 4.30 9.70
CA GLY A 128 1.64 4.81 8.99
C GLY A 128 1.28 5.62 7.75
N ALA A 129 0.23 5.20 7.02
CA ALA A 129 -0.27 5.94 5.87
C ALA A 129 -0.87 7.30 6.28
N ASP A 130 -1.63 7.36 7.38
CA ASP A 130 -2.17 8.61 7.91
C ASP A 130 -1.07 9.60 8.31
N ALA A 131 -0.04 9.09 8.98
CA ALA A 131 1.08 9.90 9.47
C ALA A 131 2.12 10.25 8.38
N GLY A 132 2.03 9.67 7.17
CA GLY A 132 3.06 9.81 6.13
C GLY A 132 4.40 9.17 6.53
N THR A 133 4.36 8.09 7.31
CA THR A 133 5.56 7.44 7.87
C THR A 133 5.79 6.03 7.35
N LEU A 134 5.18 5.69 6.20
CA LEU A 134 5.34 4.36 5.61
C LEU A 134 6.80 4.02 5.34
N THR A 135 7.13 2.74 5.46
CA THR A 135 8.33 2.18 4.86
C THR A 135 8.00 1.74 3.44
N ILE A 136 8.76 2.20 2.46
CA ILE A 136 8.56 1.94 1.04
C ILE A 136 9.75 1.11 0.54
N MET A 137 9.46 -0.04 -0.05
CA MET A 137 10.46 -0.98 -0.56
C MET A 137 10.47 -0.85 -2.08
N VAL A 138 11.58 -0.37 -2.66
CA VAL A 138 11.60 0.01 -4.09
C VAL A 138 12.42 -0.96 -4.90
N GLY A 139 11.79 -1.52 -5.95
CA GLY A 139 12.44 -2.25 -7.02
C GLY A 139 12.33 -1.50 -8.34
N GLY A 140 13.37 -1.55 -9.17
CA GLY A 140 13.43 -0.87 -10.45
C GLY A 140 14.80 -0.24 -10.72
N GLU A 141 14.87 0.70 -11.65
CA GLU A 141 16.09 1.45 -11.89
C GLU A 141 16.33 2.51 -10.81
N ALA A 142 17.54 2.60 -10.28
CA ALA A 142 17.88 3.57 -9.23
C ALA A 142 17.62 5.04 -9.65
N ALA A 143 17.85 5.36 -10.91
CA ALA A 143 17.60 6.68 -11.47
C ALA A 143 16.10 7.03 -11.47
N ASP A 144 15.23 6.03 -11.70
CA ASP A 144 13.77 6.22 -11.68
C ASP A 144 13.27 6.45 -10.25
N LEU A 145 13.84 5.75 -9.25
CA LEU A 145 13.58 6.04 -7.85
C LEU A 145 13.93 7.49 -7.50
N GLU A 146 15.10 7.97 -7.90
CA GLU A 146 15.50 9.36 -7.57
C GLU A 146 14.55 10.39 -8.19
N ALA A 147 14.06 10.14 -9.40
CA ALA A 147 13.11 11.04 -10.08
C ALA A 147 11.74 11.13 -9.39
N VAL A 148 11.27 10.04 -8.76
CA VAL A 148 9.98 10.02 -8.03
C VAL A 148 10.15 10.10 -6.51
N ARG A 149 11.39 10.20 -6.01
CA ARG A 149 11.69 10.29 -4.57
C ARG A 149 10.85 11.34 -3.83
N PRO A 150 10.68 12.57 -4.35
CA PRO A 150 9.84 13.58 -3.68
C PRO A 150 8.39 13.13 -3.48
N VAL A 151 7.82 12.39 -4.46
CA VAL A 151 6.47 11.84 -4.38
C VAL A 151 6.39 10.76 -3.29
N LEU A 152 7.37 9.85 -3.26
CA LEU A 152 7.43 8.80 -2.25
C LEU A 152 7.66 9.37 -0.83
N GLN A 153 8.46 10.42 -0.69
CA GLN A 153 8.70 11.11 0.59
C GLN A 153 7.44 11.75 1.17
N ALA A 154 6.47 12.11 0.34
CA ALA A 154 5.19 12.64 0.82
C ALA A 154 4.34 11.59 1.53
N ILE A 155 4.53 10.30 1.23
CA ILE A 155 3.74 9.20 1.79
C ILE A 155 4.50 8.30 2.77
N GLY A 156 5.84 8.37 2.79
CA GLY A 156 6.66 7.55 3.67
C GLY A 156 7.98 8.19 4.05
N LYS A 157 8.48 7.85 5.23
CA LYS A 157 9.76 8.37 5.76
C LYS A 157 10.95 7.49 5.41
N LYS A 158 10.76 6.18 5.29
CA LYS A 158 11.83 5.21 5.02
C LYS A 158 11.65 4.65 3.62
N ILE A 159 12.51 5.08 2.70
CA ILE A 159 12.53 4.59 1.32
C ILE A 159 13.79 3.72 1.17
N VAL A 160 13.60 2.45 0.84
CA VAL A 160 14.68 1.45 0.73
C VAL A 160 14.72 0.94 -0.70
N TYR A 161 15.84 1.16 -1.38
CA TYR A 161 16.10 0.53 -2.67
C TYR A 161 16.46 -0.93 -2.46
N CYS A 162 15.69 -1.82 -3.05
CA CYS A 162 15.81 -3.27 -2.88
C CYS A 162 16.52 -3.97 -4.06
N GLY A 163 16.70 -3.28 -5.19
CA GLY A 163 17.33 -3.86 -6.36
C GLY A 163 16.50 -3.74 -7.66
N PRO A 164 16.68 -4.65 -8.63
CA PRO A 164 16.01 -4.59 -9.92
C PRO A 164 14.49 -4.75 -9.83
N PRO A 165 13.73 -4.61 -10.94
CA PRO A 165 12.28 -4.73 -10.97
C PRO A 165 11.75 -6.00 -10.29
N GLY A 166 10.77 -5.84 -9.40
CA GLY A 166 10.20 -6.90 -8.57
C GLY A 166 10.92 -7.13 -7.23
N ALA A 167 12.09 -6.50 -6.99
CA ALA A 167 12.82 -6.66 -5.73
C ALA A 167 12.09 -6.01 -4.55
N GLY A 168 11.39 -4.89 -4.75
CA GLY A 168 10.53 -4.28 -3.73
C GLY A 168 9.40 -5.21 -3.31
N GLN A 169 8.71 -5.85 -4.28
CA GLN A 169 7.69 -6.84 -4.01
C GLN A 169 8.27 -8.09 -3.32
N GLY A 170 9.46 -8.54 -3.73
CA GLY A 170 10.16 -9.63 -3.04
C GLY A 170 10.40 -9.32 -1.56
N ALA A 171 10.93 -8.13 -1.26
CA ALA A 171 11.13 -7.67 0.12
C ALA A 171 9.78 -7.56 0.88
N LYS A 172 8.73 -7.08 0.19
CA LYS A 172 7.38 -7.01 0.77
C LYS A 172 6.82 -8.39 1.10
N LEU A 173 6.98 -9.39 0.24
CA LEU A 173 6.51 -10.76 0.51
C LEU A 173 7.22 -11.40 1.70
N VAL A 174 8.53 -11.19 1.85
CA VAL A 174 9.28 -11.63 3.04
C VAL A 174 8.70 -10.97 4.31
N ASN A 175 8.45 -9.66 4.25
CA ASN A 175 7.79 -8.96 5.35
C ASN A 175 6.38 -9.52 5.64
N GLN A 176 5.58 -9.81 4.62
CA GLN A 176 4.22 -10.34 4.80
C GLN A 176 4.22 -11.76 5.39
N ALA A 177 5.22 -12.58 5.07
CA ALA A 177 5.38 -13.90 5.69
C ALA A 177 5.57 -13.78 7.21
N LEU A 178 6.43 -12.86 7.66
CA LEU A 178 6.61 -12.59 9.10
C LEU A 178 5.33 -12.00 9.72
N VAL A 179 4.68 -11.05 9.06
CA VAL A 179 3.41 -10.47 9.53
C VAL A 179 2.35 -11.56 9.76
N ALA A 180 2.23 -12.51 8.84
CA ALA A 180 1.28 -13.63 8.98
C ALA A 180 1.60 -14.51 10.20
N VAL A 181 2.87 -14.94 10.36
CA VAL A 181 3.31 -15.78 11.48
C VAL A 181 3.14 -15.04 12.81
N HIS A 182 3.59 -13.79 12.91
CA HIS A 182 3.47 -12.98 14.12
C HIS A 182 2.00 -12.78 14.52
N THR A 183 1.12 -12.55 13.54
CA THR A 183 -0.33 -12.41 13.81
C THR A 183 -0.88 -13.69 14.45
N VAL A 184 -0.61 -14.85 13.88
CA VAL A 184 -1.08 -16.14 14.42
C VAL A 184 -0.51 -16.39 15.80
N ALA A 185 0.82 -16.26 15.96
CA ALA A 185 1.50 -16.50 17.22
C ALA A 185 0.97 -15.60 18.35
N ALA A 186 0.76 -14.31 18.07
CA ALA A 186 0.22 -13.37 19.04
C ALA A 186 -1.22 -13.72 19.46
N PHE A 187 -2.08 -14.15 18.51
CA PHE A 187 -3.43 -14.62 18.86
C PHE A 187 -3.40 -15.88 19.71
N GLU A 188 -2.57 -16.86 19.36
CA GLU A 188 -2.44 -18.10 20.14
C GLU A 188 -1.92 -17.83 21.56
N ALA A 189 -0.92 -16.96 21.72
CA ALA A 189 -0.40 -16.56 23.03
C ALA A 189 -1.50 -15.94 23.90
N LEU A 190 -2.32 -15.04 23.35
CA LEU A 190 -3.43 -14.43 24.07
C LEU A 190 -4.52 -15.46 24.46
N LEU A 191 -4.82 -16.42 23.60
CA LEU A 191 -5.76 -17.51 23.90
C LEU A 191 -5.25 -18.43 25.02
N VAL A 192 -3.97 -18.77 25.01
CA VAL A 192 -3.32 -19.56 26.09
C VAL A 192 -3.40 -18.81 27.39
N GLY A 193 -3.02 -17.55 27.43
CA GLY A 193 -3.10 -16.74 28.65
C GLY A 193 -4.51 -16.63 29.22
N ARG A 194 -5.52 -16.45 28.35
CA ARG A 194 -6.92 -16.46 28.77
C ARG A 194 -7.35 -17.78 29.40
N LYS A 195 -6.89 -18.91 28.84
CA LYS A 195 -7.15 -20.24 29.42
C LYS A 195 -6.47 -20.43 30.78
N LEU A 196 -5.35 -19.75 31.01
CA LEU A 196 -4.65 -19.73 32.30
C LEU A 196 -5.29 -18.74 33.32
N GLY A 197 -6.39 -18.07 32.95
CA GLY A 197 -7.08 -17.11 33.81
C GLY A 197 -6.40 -15.75 33.90
N LEU A 198 -5.45 -15.44 33.00
CA LEU A 198 -4.76 -14.15 32.98
C LEU A 198 -5.63 -13.07 32.35
N ASP A 199 -5.55 -11.86 32.88
CA ASP A 199 -6.17 -10.69 32.27
C ASP A 199 -5.47 -10.32 30.96
N LEU A 200 -6.28 -10.04 29.92
CA LEU A 200 -5.75 -9.75 28.57
C LEU A 200 -4.94 -8.46 28.52
N ASP A 201 -5.38 -7.39 29.20
CA ASP A 201 -4.65 -6.11 29.19
C ASP A 201 -3.29 -6.25 29.90
N THR A 202 -3.27 -6.98 31.02
CA THR A 202 -2.04 -7.30 31.74
C THR A 202 -1.08 -8.10 30.85
N MET A 203 -1.58 -9.12 30.14
CA MET A 203 -0.75 -9.92 29.23
C MET A 203 -0.17 -9.09 28.08
N VAL A 204 -1.01 -8.28 27.43
CA VAL A 204 -0.55 -7.40 26.36
C VAL A 204 0.53 -6.45 26.87
N SER A 205 0.36 -5.89 28.08
CA SER A 205 1.36 -5.03 28.72
C SER A 205 2.70 -5.76 28.95
N ILE A 206 2.66 -6.99 29.48
CA ILE A 206 3.83 -7.81 29.71
C ILE A 206 4.53 -8.16 28.38
N LEU A 207 3.77 -8.65 27.39
CA LEU A 207 4.33 -9.06 26.10
C LEU A 207 5.01 -7.88 25.38
N ARG A 208 4.42 -6.68 25.45
CA ARG A 208 5.01 -5.48 24.84
C ARG A 208 6.36 -5.06 25.41
N SER A 209 6.62 -5.35 26.68
CA SER A 209 7.87 -5.02 27.36
C SER A 209 8.85 -6.19 27.45
N SER A 210 8.48 -7.35 26.89
CA SER A 210 9.24 -8.60 26.96
C SER A 210 9.71 -9.03 25.56
N SER A 211 10.58 -10.04 25.52
CA SER A 211 11.13 -10.59 24.28
C SER A 211 10.09 -11.21 23.32
N GLY A 212 8.87 -11.48 23.79
CA GLY A 212 7.75 -11.94 22.96
C GLY A 212 6.99 -10.82 22.24
N GLY A 213 7.38 -9.56 22.44
CA GLY A 213 6.76 -8.41 21.79
C GLY A 213 7.08 -8.33 20.29
N ASP A 214 6.09 -7.93 19.49
CA ASP A 214 6.25 -7.67 18.06
C ASP A 214 5.33 -6.53 17.58
N TRP A 215 5.59 -6.04 16.35
CA TRP A 215 4.82 -4.94 15.78
C TRP A 215 3.32 -5.24 15.65
N MET A 216 2.93 -6.49 15.36
CA MET A 216 1.53 -6.89 15.20
C MET A 216 0.80 -6.83 16.52
N LEU A 217 1.41 -7.31 17.59
CA LEU A 217 0.89 -7.21 18.95
C LEU A 217 0.70 -5.75 19.37
N GLU A 218 1.69 -4.90 19.07
CA GLU A 218 1.65 -3.49 19.47
C GLU A 218 0.58 -2.68 18.72
N ASN A 219 0.42 -2.90 17.42
CA ASN A 219 -0.33 -2.00 16.55
C ASN A 219 -1.65 -2.57 16.03
N HIS A 220 -1.76 -3.90 15.87
CA HIS A 220 -2.92 -4.51 15.24
C HIS A 220 -3.85 -5.21 16.24
N LEU A 221 -3.31 -5.95 17.19
CA LEU A 221 -4.11 -6.75 18.12
C LEU A 221 -4.76 -5.91 19.23
N ARG A 222 -4.13 -4.83 19.65
CA ARG A 222 -4.66 -3.93 20.67
C ARG A 222 -6.08 -3.40 20.38
N ILE A 223 -6.41 -3.20 19.11
CA ILE A 223 -7.70 -2.59 18.70
C ILE A 223 -8.76 -3.65 18.42
N LYS A 224 -8.39 -4.82 17.93
CA LYS A 224 -9.34 -5.82 17.43
C LYS A 224 -9.61 -6.95 18.42
N ALA A 225 -8.60 -7.47 19.09
CA ALA A 225 -8.79 -8.57 20.05
C ALA A 225 -9.59 -8.15 21.28
N LEU A 226 -9.35 -6.94 21.78
CA LEU A 226 -10.08 -6.39 22.95
C LEU A 226 -11.55 -6.03 22.62
N ARG A 227 -11.88 -5.76 21.36
CA ARG A 227 -13.26 -5.51 20.92
C ARG A 227 -14.04 -6.76 20.53
N ALA A 228 -13.35 -7.87 20.28
CA ALA A 228 -13.94 -9.12 19.81
C ALA A 228 -14.41 -10.06 20.94
N THR A 229 -14.35 -9.64 22.20
CA THR A 229 -14.68 -10.47 23.37
C THR A 229 -16.17 -10.80 23.50
N SER A 230 -17.04 -10.34 22.62
CA SER A 230 -18.49 -10.56 22.71
C SER A 230 -19.13 -11.46 21.64
N SER A 231 -18.37 -11.96 20.62
CA SER A 231 -18.96 -12.85 19.63
C SER A 231 -17.93 -13.76 18.93
N PRO A 232 -18.22 -15.08 18.77
CA PRO A 232 -17.39 -16.02 17.98
C PRO A 232 -17.24 -15.65 16.50
N ALA A 233 -18.17 -14.89 15.94
CA ALA A 233 -18.18 -14.50 14.52
C ALA A 233 -17.09 -13.46 14.16
N SER A 234 -16.44 -12.83 15.13
CA SER A 234 -15.43 -11.78 14.87
C SER A 234 -14.04 -12.32 14.53
N LEU A 235 -13.76 -13.59 14.81
CA LEU A 235 -12.47 -14.23 14.47
C LEU A 235 -12.34 -14.50 12.95
N SER A 236 -13.44 -14.76 12.25
CA SER A 236 -13.43 -15.03 10.80
C SER A 236 -13.07 -13.80 9.93
N ILE A 237 -13.32 -12.60 10.43
CA ILE A 237 -13.09 -11.35 9.67
C ILE A 237 -11.60 -10.96 9.66
N CYS A 238 -10.81 -11.47 10.59
CA CYS A 238 -9.38 -11.12 10.67
C CYS A 238 -8.53 -11.88 9.64
N CYS A 239 -8.89 -13.13 9.32
CA CYS A 239 -8.15 -13.96 8.36
C CYS A 239 -8.44 -13.65 6.88
N SER A 240 -9.55 -12.99 6.56
CA SER A 240 -9.93 -12.68 5.17
C SER A 240 -9.30 -11.41 4.59
N ARG A 241 -8.42 -10.73 5.35
CA ARG A 241 -7.78 -9.46 4.94
C ARG A 241 -6.28 -9.41 5.21
N ILE A 242 -5.64 -10.57 5.40
CA ILE A 242 -4.21 -10.77 5.34
C ILE A 242 -3.88 -11.32 3.95
#